data_6d84e2092290e9c2b222dc533bc6b6da
#
_entry.id   6d84e2092290e9c2b222dc533bc6b6da
#
_cell.length_a   1.000
_cell.length_b   1.000
_cell.length_c   1.000
_cell.angle_alpha   90.00
_cell.angle_beta   90.00
_cell.angle_gamma   90.00
#
_symmetry.space_group_name_H-M   'P 1'
#
loop_
_entity.id
_entity.type
_entity.pdbx_description
1 polymer ?
#
loop_
_entity_poly.entity_id
_entity_poly.type
_entity_poly.pdbx_seq_one_letter_code
_entity_poly.pdbx_strand_id
1 'polypeptide(L)'
;MNYSLNATLDQLAGPAIAGLLQRDDIMEIYVNDDGHLRYKSLTEGKQKTNEFLDPDKVRAIIELITGQARKVVNSDIPSISTEIAGYGCRFQGELPPIVRNPQFNIRKKATKIFTFEDYVSDGALDPFYRDYLEKAIKARKNILVVGGTGTGKTTFLNAVLEAIARISPDHRIISLEDLPELQCPADDYSPMFTMQDTGNGYSYNMTRLLADCMRRSPDRIVIGEVRDGAAYTMLKAWNTGHPGGACTVHANDAVSGLARIKSLAQEDPDASNDLKELIGQAIDVVLSIVHATLANGLEGRKIDKVIEVERYDSVSDKYIFREIKEEDEC
;
A
#
# COMPACT_ATOMS: atom_id res chain seq x y z
N MET A 1 -12.60 -22.92 -12.47
CA MET A 1 -11.80 -22.50 -13.63
C MET A 1 -10.36 -22.09 -13.28
N ASN A 2 -10.06 -21.74 -12.02
CA ASN A 2 -8.72 -21.28 -11.61
C ASN A 2 -7.64 -22.39 -11.48
N TYR A 3 -8.03 -23.64 -11.26
CA TYR A 3 -7.06 -24.75 -11.06
C TYR A 3 -6.23 -25.11 -12.32
N SER A 4 -6.77 -24.94 -13.51
CA SER A 4 -6.04 -25.23 -14.76
C SER A 4 -5.05 -24.12 -15.14
N LEU A 5 -5.31 -22.88 -14.71
CA LEU A 5 -4.48 -21.70 -15.03
C LEU A 5 -3.21 -21.64 -14.16
N ASN A 6 -3.35 -21.97 -12.87
CA ASN A 6 -2.19 -22.06 -11.98
C ASN A 6 -1.26 -23.21 -12.40
N ALA A 7 -1.82 -24.35 -12.79
CA ALA A 7 -1.03 -25.46 -13.32
C ALA A 7 -0.22 -25.08 -14.58
N THR A 8 -0.76 -24.22 -15.46
CA THR A 8 -0.05 -23.74 -16.65
C THR A 8 1.09 -22.78 -16.27
N LEU A 9 0.85 -21.88 -15.31
CA LEU A 9 1.91 -21.00 -14.81
C LEU A 9 3.00 -21.81 -14.10
N ASP A 10 2.65 -22.73 -13.22
CA ASP A 10 3.60 -23.60 -12.51
C ASP A 10 4.44 -24.43 -13.46
N GLN A 11 3.83 -24.94 -14.53
CA GLN A 11 4.52 -25.69 -15.56
C GLN A 11 5.50 -24.81 -16.36
N LEU A 12 5.11 -23.60 -16.75
CA LEU A 12 5.95 -22.68 -17.51
C LEU A 12 7.04 -22.05 -16.63
N ALA A 13 6.67 -21.56 -15.45
CA ALA A 13 7.60 -20.94 -14.49
C ALA A 13 8.62 -21.96 -13.95
N GLY A 14 8.20 -23.21 -13.85
CA GLY A 14 9.04 -24.31 -13.35
C GLY A 14 9.01 -24.44 -11.83
N PRO A 15 9.56 -25.56 -11.31
CA PRO A 15 9.45 -25.93 -9.91
C PRO A 15 10.12 -24.91 -8.94
N ALA A 16 11.15 -24.21 -9.41
CA ALA A 16 11.85 -23.22 -8.59
C ALA A 16 10.95 -22.02 -8.23
N ILE A 17 10.28 -21.41 -9.23
CA ILE A 17 9.36 -20.28 -9.00
C ILE A 17 8.12 -20.75 -8.26
N ALA A 18 7.54 -21.89 -8.64
CA ALA A 18 6.39 -22.48 -7.97
C ALA A 18 6.68 -22.77 -6.48
N GLY A 19 7.84 -23.32 -6.16
CA GLY A 19 8.27 -23.55 -4.78
C GLY A 19 8.44 -22.27 -3.98
N LEU A 20 9.01 -21.20 -4.58
CA LEU A 20 9.12 -19.90 -3.94
C LEU A 20 7.75 -19.24 -3.72
N LEU A 21 6.82 -19.41 -4.64
CA LEU A 21 5.45 -18.88 -4.49
C LEU A 21 4.70 -19.52 -3.31
N GLN A 22 5.00 -20.77 -2.96
CA GLN A 22 4.39 -21.50 -1.84
C GLN A 22 5.01 -21.18 -0.47
N ARG A 23 6.24 -20.68 -0.40
CA ARG A 23 6.90 -20.33 0.85
C ARG A 23 6.32 -19.04 1.45
N ASP A 24 5.89 -19.06 2.71
CA ASP A 24 5.27 -17.91 3.39
C ASP A 24 6.26 -16.79 3.73
N ASP A 25 7.54 -17.11 3.88
CA ASP A 25 8.59 -16.15 4.19
C ASP A 25 9.09 -15.36 2.98
N ILE A 26 8.71 -15.72 1.76
CA ILE A 26 9.12 -15.03 0.54
C ILE A 26 8.28 -13.77 0.34
N MET A 27 8.97 -12.63 0.16
CA MET A 27 8.39 -11.32 -0.10
C MET A 27 8.39 -10.98 -1.59
N GLU A 28 9.50 -11.27 -2.27
CA GLU A 28 9.71 -10.94 -3.69
C GLU A 28 10.42 -12.08 -4.41
N ILE A 29 10.07 -12.29 -5.67
CA ILE A 29 10.73 -13.21 -6.61
C ILE A 29 10.98 -12.42 -7.88
N TYR A 30 12.20 -12.40 -8.40
CA TYR A 30 12.51 -11.57 -9.56
C TYR A 30 13.63 -12.12 -10.43
N VAL A 31 13.58 -11.73 -11.69
CA VAL A 31 14.62 -12.01 -12.69
C VAL A 31 15.04 -10.68 -13.30
N ASN A 32 16.33 -10.41 -13.26
CA ASN A 32 16.95 -9.24 -13.89
C ASN A 32 17.46 -9.56 -15.29
N ASP A 33 18.10 -8.59 -15.93
CA ASP A 33 18.72 -8.67 -17.27
C ASP A 33 19.68 -9.86 -17.46
N ASP A 34 20.30 -10.33 -16.38
CA ASP A 34 21.23 -11.46 -16.35
C ASP A 34 20.56 -12.86 -16.32
N GLY A 35 19.25 -12.93 -16.37
CA GLY A 35 18.45 -14.14 -16.41
C GLY A 35 18.45 -15.00 -15.13
N HIS A 36 19.18 -14.61 -14.09
CA HIS A 36 19.20 -15.38 -12.85
C HIS A 36 17.97 -15.11 -11.98
N LEU A 37 17.34 -16.19 -11.50
CA LEU A 37 16.27 -16.13 -10.54
C LEU A 37 16.80 -15.69 -9.16
N ARG A 38 16.12 -14.74 -8.56
CA ARG A 38 16.41 -14.19 -7.25
C ARG A 38 15.14 -14.12 -6.41
N TYR A 39 15.30 -14.12 -5.11
CA TYR A 39 14.20 -13.85 -4.19
C TYR A 39 14.66 -13.00 -2.99
N LYS A 40 13.70 -12.42 -2.30
CA LYS A 40 13.85 -11.77 -1.02
C LYS A 40 12.94 -12.43 -0.01
N SER A 41 13.47 -12.92 1.09
CA SER A 41 12.71 -13.49 2.20
C SER A 41 12.81 -12.65 3.46
N LEU A 42 11.91 -12.92 4.41
CA LEU A 42 11.93 -12.31 5.74
C LEU A 42 13.12 -12.78 6.58
N THR A 43 13.57 -14.02 6.36
CA THR A 43 14.60 -14.70 7.19
C THR A 43 15.99 -14.64 6.57
N GLU A 44 16.10 -14.80 5.24
CA GLU A 44 17.39 -14.93 4.54
C GLU A 44 17.81 -13.65 3.82
N GLY A 45 16.91 -12.62 3.77
CA GLY A 45 17.15 -11.41 3.00
C GLY A 45 17.13 -11.66 1.48
N LYS A 46 18.00 -10.97 0.73
CA LYS A 46 18.11 -11.13 -0.72
C LYS A 46 19.02 -12.31 -1.06
N GLN A 47 18.53 -13.23 -1.89
CA GLN A 47 19.22 -14.41 -2.34
C GLN A 47 19.26 -14.51 -3.86
N LYS A 48 20.35 -14.99 -4.41
CA LYS A 48 20.49 -15.38 -5.82
C LYS A 48 20.54 -16.91 -5.89
N THR A 49 19.65 -17.49 -6.71
CA THR A 49 19.63 -18.95 -6.92
C THR A 49 20.60 -19.35 -8.04
N ASN A 50 20.76 -20.66 -8.23
CA ASN A 50 21.51 -21.22 -9.37
C ASN A 50 20.61 -21.37 -10.61
N GLU A 51 19.30 -21.06 -10.50
CA GLU A 51 18.37 -21.15 -11.62
C GLU A 51 18.60 -20.00 -12.59
N PHE A 52 18.68 -20.36 -13.88
CA PHE A 52 18.81 -19.45 -14.99
C PHE A 52 17.59 -19.61 -15.91
N LEU A 53 16.94 -18.50 -16.22
CA LEU A 53 15.85 -18.44 -17.18
C LEU A 53 16.36 -17.70 -18.42
N ASP A 54 16.29 -18.35 -19.57
CA ASP A 54 16.60 -17.69 -20.84
C ASP A 54 15.57 -16.60 -21.16
N PRO A 55 15.93 -15.61 -22.00
CA PRO A 55 15.05 -14.49 -22.32
C PRO A 55 13.69 -14.89 -22.91
N ASP A 56 13.64 -15.97 -23.71
CA ASP A 56 12.39 -16.43 -24.34
C ASP A 56 11.44 -17.02 -23.29
N LYS A 57 11.99 -17.74 -22.29
CA LYS A 57 11.21 -18.27 -21.17
C LYS A 57 10.68 -17.12 -20.29
N VAL A 58 11.48 -16.10 -20.00
CA VAL A 58 11.04 -14.93 -19.22
C VAL A 58 9.92 -14.20 -19.98
N ARG A 59 10.08 -13.99 -21.28
CA ARG A 59 9.05 -13.40 -22.14
C ARG A 59 7.74 -14.21 -22.09
N ALA A 60 7.82 -15.53 -22.25
CA ALA A 60 6.64 -16.39 -22.23
C ALA A 60 5.89 -16.33 -20.89
N ILE A 61 6.60 -16.23 -19.75
CA ILE A 61 5.99 -16.03 -18.43
C ILE A 61 5.25 -14.68 -18.37
N ILE A 62 5.87 -13.60 -18.85
CA ILE A 62 5.25 -12.27 -18.88
C ILE A 62 3.99 -12.27 -19.74
N GLU A 63 4.07 -12.84 -20.96
CA GLU A 63 2.94 -12.91 -21.90
C GLU A 63 1.79 -13.78 -21.36
N LEU A 64 2.09 -14.89 -20.70
CA LEU A 64 1.08 -15.74 -20.06
C LEU A 64 0.31 -14.99 -18.97
N ILE A 65 1.04 -14.34 -18.04
CA ILE A 65 0.43 -13.60 -16.93
C ILE A 65 -0.39 -12.41 -17.48
N THR A 66 0.14 -11.72 -18.48
CA THR A 66 -0.53 -10.60 -19.16
C THR A 66 -1.83 -11.06 -19.84
N GLY A 67 -1.79 -12.17 -20.54
CA GLY A 67 -2.96 -12.78 -21.20
C GLY A 67 -4.05 -13.20 -20.21
N GLN A 68 -3.67 -13.76 -19.05
CA GLN A 68 -4.60 -14.08 -17.96
C GLN A 68 -5.30 -12.81 -17.41
N ALA A 69 -4.58 -11.71 -17.31
CA ALA A 69 -5.12 -10.42 -16.89
C ALA A 69 -5.93 -9.69 -17.99
N ARG A 70 -6.06 -10.30 -19.18
CA ARG A 70 -6.69 -9.68 -20.37
C ARG A 70 -6.06 -8.35 -20.75
N LYS A 71 -4.76 -8.22 -20.54
CA LYS A 71 -3.96 -7.05 -20.90
C LYS A 71 -3.04 -7.39 -22.07
N VAL A 72 -2.39 -6.38 -22.64
CA VAL A 72 -1.45 -6.51 -23.74
C VAL A 72 -0.07 -6.04 -23.28
N VAL A 73 0.96 -6.79 -23.66
CA VAL A 73 2.37 -6.40 -23.53
C VAL A 73 3.09 -6.70 -24.83
N ASN A 74 3.80 -5.73 -25.39
CA ASN A 74 4.54 -5.85 -26.65
C ASN A 74 5.60 -4.75 -26.73
N SER A 75 6.24 -4.55 -27.89
CA SER A 75 7.23 -3.48 -28.11
C SER A 75 6.69 -2.06 -27.96
N ASP A 76 5.40 -1.85 -28.18
CA ASP A 76 4.74 -0.54 -28.07
C ASP A 76 4.21 -0.29 -26.65
N ILE A 77 3.87 -1.36 -25.94
CA ILE A 77 3.44 -1.36 -24.53
C ILE A 77 4.39 -2.31 -23.77
N PRO A 78 5.65 -1.91 -23.54
CA PRO A 78 6.69 -2.85 -23.09
C PRO A 78 6.70 -3.10 -21.57
N SER A 79 5.81 -2.47 -20.80
CA SER A 79 5.72 -2.63 -19.34
C SER A 79 4.29 -2.99 -18.93
N ILE A 80 4.18 -3.93 -17.99
CA ILE A 80 2.90 -4.38 -17.45
C ILE A 80 2.94 -4.50 -15.94
N SER A 81 1.94 -3.93 -15.28
CA SER A 81 1.66 -4.15 -13.86
C SER A 81 0.29 -4.83 -13.71
N THR A 82 0.24 -5.95 -12.99
CA THR A 82 -0.99 -6.73 -12.81
C THR A 82 -0.91 -7.61 -11.55
N GLU A 83 -1.97 -8.37 -11.28
CA GLU A 83 -2.00 -9.42 -10.28
C GLU A 83 -1.92 -10.79 -10.95
N ILE A 84 -1.19 -11.74 -10.37
CA ILE A 84 -1.18 -13.12 -10.80
C ILE A 84 -2.46 -13.80 -10.29
N ALA A 85 -3.36 -14.14 -11.19
CA ALA A 85 -4.62 -14.79 -10.85
C ALA A 85 -4.39 -16.09 -10.07
N GLY A 86 -5.09 -16.23 -8.93
CA GLY A 86 -5.00 -17.40 -8.06
C GLY A 86 -3.89 -17.37 -7.01
N TYR A 87 -2.83 -16.59 -7.22
CA TYR A 87 -1.77 -16.39 -6.22
C TYR A 87 -1.93 -15.10 -5.43
N GLY A 88 -2.72 -14.14 -5.94
CA GLY A 88 -2.89 -12.84 -5.30
C GLY A 88 -1.59 -12.03 -5.22
N CYS A 89 -0.59 -12.36 -6.04
CA CYS A 89 0.71 -11.70 -6.06
C CYS A 89 0.71 -10.57 -7.08
N ARG A 90 1.31 -9.42 -6.71
CA ARG A 90 1.58 -8.35 -7.67
C ARG A 90 2.68 -8.79 -8.63
N PHE A 91 2.47 -8.55 -9.90
CA PHE A 91 3.40 -8.83 -10.98
C PHE A 91 3.76 -7.55 -11.72
N GLN A 92 5.04 -7.34 -11.94
CA GLN A 92 5.59 -6.33 -12.83
C GLN A 92 6.48 -7.02 -13.85
N GLY A 93 6.22 -6.80 -15.14
CA GLY A 93 7.00 -7.37 -16.24
C GLY A 93 7.43 -6.29 -17.22
N GLU A 94 8.65 -6.38 -17.71
CA GLU A 94 9.22 -5.48 -18.71
C GLU A 94 9.79 -6.25 -19.89
N LEU A 95 9.59 -5.70 -21.10
CA LEU A 95 10.12 -6.18 -22.36
C LEU A 95 11.01 -5.13 -23.03
N PRO A 96 11.92 -5.52 -23.94
CA PRO A 96 12.54 -4.57 -24.85
C PRO A 96 11.49 -3.73 -25.58
N PRO A 97 11.72 -2.41 -25.82
CA PRO A 97 13.03 -1.74 -25.80
C PRO A 97 13.41 -1.04 -24.48
N ILE A 98 12.56 -1.06 -23.41
CA ILE A 98 12.86 -0.37 -22.15
C ILE A 98 13.86 -1.11 -21.26
N VAL A 99 14.08 -2.39 -21.54
CA VAL A 99 15.10 -3.26 -20.93
C VAL A 99 15.87 -3.98 -22.04
N ARG A 100 17.05 -4.54 -21.76
CA ARG A 100 17.83 -5.31 -22.75
C ARG A 100 17.22 -6.67 -22.99
N ASN A 101 16.98 -7.40 -21.90
CA ASN A 101 16.32 -8.70 -21.89
C ASN A 101 15.03 -8.60 -21.09
N PRO A 102 14.02 -9.43 -21.39
CA PRO A 102 12.81 -9.52 -20.58
C PRO A 102 13.14 -9.77 -19.11
N GLN A 103 12.45 -9.07 -18.23
CA GLN A 103 12.62 -9.21 -16.77
C GLN A 103 11.29 -9.05 -16.05
N PHE A 104 11.18 -9.61 -14.84
CA PHE A 104 9.99 -9.45 -14.03
C PHE A 104 10.29 -9.40 -12.54
N ASN A 105 9.35 -8.84 -11.81
CA ASN A 105 9.27 -8.88 -10.35
C ASN A 105 7.89 -9.37 -9.92
N ILE A 106 7.85 -10.35 -9.01
CA ILE A 106 6.65 -10.83 -8.33
C ILE A 106 6.77 -10.41 -6.87
N ARG A 107 5.80 -9.64 -6.38
CA ARG A 107 5.70 -9.27 -4.96
C ARG A 107 4.52 -9.99 -4.34
N LYS A 108 4.80 -10.82 -3.33
CA LYS A 108 3.77 -11.56 -2.60
C LYS A 108 3.04 -10.64 -1.63
N LYS A 109 1.75 -10.88 -1.46
CA LYS A 109 1.00 -10.29 -0.34
C LYS A 109 1.49 -10.89 0.97
N ALA A 110 1.42 -10.11 2.04
CA ALA A 110 1.61 -10.66 3.37
C ALA A 110 0.55 -11.74 3.61
N THR A 111 0.96 -12.92 4.06
CA THR A 111 0.04 -14.03 4.38
C THR A 111 -0.64 -13.83 5.72
N LYS A 112 -0.05 -13.02 6.61
CA LYS A 112 -0.57 -12.70 7.94
C LYS A 112 -0.96 -11.24 8.02
N ILE A 113 -2.18 -10.96 8.50
CA ILE A 113 -2.57 -9.64 8.98
C ILE A 113 -1.98 -9.49 10.39
N PHE A 114 -1.05 -8.55 10.55
CA PHE A 114 -0.48 -8.23 11.85
C PHE A 114 -1.46 -7.34 12.61
N THR A 115 -1.61 -7.60 13.91
CA THR A 115 -2.36 -6.75 14.84
C THR A 115 -1.44 -5.72 15.49
N PHE A 116 -2.00 -4.71 16.15
CA PHE A 116 -1.18 -3.80 16.95
C PHE A 116 -0.43 -4.53 18.07
N GLU A 117 -1.02 -5.60 18.66
CA GLU A 117 -0.35 -6.46 19.64
C GLU A 117 0.84 -7.21 19.07
N ASP A 118 0.76 -7.68 17.82
CA ASP A 118 1.93 -8.28 17.15
C ASP A 118 3.07 -7.25 17.03
N TYR A 119 2.75 -6.00 16.63
CA TYR A 119 3.75 -4.93 16.54
C TYR A 119 4.34 -4.53 17.89
N VAL A 120 3.53 -4.55 18.95
CA VAL A 120 4.02 -4.31 20.34
C VAL A 120 4.92 -5.43 20.78
N SER A 121 4.54 -6.69 20.57
CA SER A 121 5.33 -7.88 20.95
C SER A 121 6.69 -7.92 20.25
N ASP A 122 6.74 -7.45 18.99
CA ASP A 122 7.97 -7.39 18.21
C ASP A 122 8.84 -6.16 18.55
N GLY A 123 8.34 -5.25 19.42
CA GLY A 123 9.00 -3.98 19.77
C GLY A 123 8.98 -2.95 18.63
N ALA A 124 8.10 -3.14 17.66
CA ALA A 124 7.93 -2.26 16.50
C ALA A 124 6.94 -1.13 16.73
N LEU A 125 6.09 -1.24 17.76
CA LEU A 125 5.11 -0.24 18.21
C LEU A 125 5.19 -0.13 19.72
N ASP A 126 5.39 1.07 20.25
CA ASP A 126 5.35 1.30 21.68
C ASP A 126 3.90 1.18 22.21
N PRO A 127 3.66 0.61 23.40
CA PRO A 127 2.31 0.38 23.92
C PRO A 127 1.46 1.65 24.00
N PHE A 128 2.06 2.78 24.40
CA PHE A 128 1.34 4.05 24.48
C PHE A 128 0.88 4.56 23.10
N TYR A 129 1.62 4.29 22.00
CA TYR A 129 1.17 4.58 20.65
C TYR A 129 0.00 3.68 20.25
N ARG A 130 0.02 2.39 20.61
CA ARG A 130 -1.11 1.48 20.38
C ARG A 130 -2.38 2.03 21.04
N ASP A 131 -2.31 2.36 22.33
CA ASP A 131 -3.47 2.84 23.10
C ASP A 131 -4.01 4.17 22.55
N TYR A 132 -3.13 5.06 22.14
CA TYR A 132 -3.53 6.29 21.46
C TYR A 132 -4.21 6.00 20.11
N LEU A 133 -3.63 5.14 19.28
CA LEU A 133 -4.20 4.80 17.96
C LEU A 133 -5.57 4.13 18.07
N GLU A 134 -5.79 3.25 19.06
CA GLU A 134 -7.10 2.66 19.30
C GLU A 134 -8.13 3.71 19.73
N LYS A 135 -7.76 4.64 20.61
CA LYS A 135 -8.60 5.80 20.99
C LYS A 135 -8.91 6.68 19.75
N ALA A 136 -7.92 6.95 18.90
CA ALA A 136 -8.08 7.71 17.66
C ALA A 136 -9.02 7.01 16.66
N ILE A 137 -8.88 5.69 16.48
CA ILE A 137 -9.76 4.88 15.63
C ILE A 137 -11.21 4.92 16.15
N LYS A 138 -11.40 4.76 17.47
CA LYS A 138 -12.71 4.84 18.11
C LYS A 138 -13.35 6.22 17.95
N ALA A 139 -12.54 7.28 18.04
CA ALA A 139 -12.96 8.67 17.82
C ALA A 139 -13.16 9.03 16.34
N ARG A 140 -12.96 8.08 15.41
CA ARG A 140 -13.04 8.28 13.95
C ARG A 140 -12.08 9.36 13.44
N LYS A 141 -10.87 9.42 13.97
CA LYS A 141 -9.81 10.28 13.46
C LYS A 141 -9.25 9.74 12.16
N ASN A 142 -8.93 10.63 11.23
CA ASN A 142 -8.29 10.30 9.96
C ASN A 142 -6.79 10.10 10.17
N ILE A 143 -6.26 8.96 9.71
CA ILE A 143 -4.89 8.51 9.98
C ILE A 143 -4.07 8.50 8.69
N LEU A 144 -2.95 9.21 8.70
CA LEU A 144 -1.96 9.21 7.62
C LEU A 144 -0.72 8.41 8.05
N VAL A 145 -0.42 7.32 7.33
CA VAL A 145 0.78 6.49 7.54
C VAL A 145 1.86 6.90 6.55
N VAL A 146 2.99 7.40 7.06
CA VAL A 146 4.10 7.85 6.22
C VAL A 146 5.34 6.99 6.42
N GLY A 147 6.20 6.95 5.40
CA GLY A 147 7.47 6.24 5.45
C GLY A 147 8.08 6.06 4.05
N GLY A 148 9.33 5.67 4.01
CA GLY A 148 10.07 5.37 2.78
C GLY A 148 9.57 4.12 2.05
N THR A 149 10.19 3.81 0.92
CA THR A 149 9.90 2.58 0.18
C THR A 149 10.30 1.35 1.00
N GLY A 150 9.41 0.36 1.07
CA GLY A 150 9.69 -0.91 1.77
C GLY A 150 9.67 -0.85 3.30
N THR A 151 9.31 0.29 3.91
CA THR A 151 9.20 0.42 5.38
C THR A 151 7.99 -0.31 5.97
N GLY A 152 7.06 -0.83 5.16
CA GLY A 152 5.91 -1.59 5.64
C GLY A 152 4.64 -0.76 5.88
N LYS A 153 4.52 0.40 5.25
CA LYS A 153 3.31 1.25 5.34
C LYS A 153 2.01 0.48 5.08
N THR A 154 1.93 -0.25 3.97
CA THR A 154 0.74 -1.05 3.61
C THR A 154 0.48 -2.16 4.63
N THR A 155 1.55 -2.79 5.15
CA THR A 155 1.43 -3.83 6.20
C THR A 155 0.89 -3.23 7.50
N PHE A 156 1.34 -2.03 7.87
CA PHE A 156 0.81 -1.33 9.05
C PHE A 156 -0.62 -0.80 8.81
N LEU A 157 -0.94 -0.38 7.59
CA LEU A 157 -2.31 0.01 7.22
C LEU A 157 -3.28 -1.19 7.35
N ASN A 158 -2.82 -2.41 7.08
CA ASN A 158 -3.61 -3.63 7.34
C ASN A 158 -3.85 -3.84 8.84
N ALA A 159 -2.88 -3.51 9.72
CA ALA A 159 -3.10 -3.53 11.16
C ALA A 159 -4.10 -2.45 11.62
N VAL A 160 -4.07 -1.27 10.98
CA VAL A 160 -5.09 -0.23 11.21
C VAL A 160 -6.48 -0.73 10.77
N LEU A 161 -6.59 -1.40 9.62
CA LEU A 161 -7.85 -1.99 9.14
C LEU A 161 -8.37 -3.08 10.06
N GLU A 162 -7.49 -3.94 10.59
CA GLU A 162 -7.85 -4.94 11.62
C GLU A 162 -8.42 -4.24 12.87
N ALA A 163 -7.70 -3.24 13.38
CA ALA A 163 -8.16 -2.49 14.55
C ALA A 163 -9.49 -1.77 14.30
N ILE A 164 -9.70 -1.19 13.11
CA ILE A 164 -10.98 -0.58 12.72
C ILE A 164 -12.10 -1.64 12.75
N ALA A 165 -11.89 -2.80 12.13
CA ALA A 165 -12.89 -3.88 12.08
C ALA A 165 -13.25 -4.40 13.47
N ARG A 166 -12.27 -4.53 14.36
CA ARG A 166 -12.45 -4.97 15.75
C ARG A 166 -13.15 -3.93 16.62
N ILE A 167 -12.78 -2.64 16.49
CA ILE A 167 -13.32 -1.55 17.33
C ILE A 167 -14.70 -1.08 16.85
N SER A 168 -14.96 -1.18 15.55
CA SER A 168 -16.17 -0.69 14.88
C SER A 168 -16.74 -1.76 13.94
N PRO A 169 -17.21 -2.91 14.46
CA PRO A 169 -17.61 -4.06 13.64
C PRO A 169 -18.80 -3.78 12.71
N ASP A 170 -19.64 -2.80 13.05
CA ASP A 170 -20.83 -2.44 12.27
C ASP A 170 -20.52 -1.42 11.15
N HIS A 171 -19.26 -0.97 11.03
CA HIS A 171 -18.90 0.01 10.02
C HIS A 171 -18.69 -0.64 8.65
N ARG A 172 -19.26 0.00 7.63
CA ARG A 172 -18.96 -0.30 6.23
C ARG A 172 -17.64 0.33 5.83
N ILE A 173 -16.65 -0.52 5.51
CA ILE A 173 -15.30 -0.11 5.11
C ILE A 173 -15.16 -0.28 3.60
N ILE A 174 -14.83 0.81 2.91
CA ILE A 174 -14.47 0.74 1.48
C ILE A 174 -12.99 1.10 1.33
N SER A 175 -12.22 0.18 0.73
CA SER A 175 -10.84 0.45 0.38
C SER A 175 -10.68 0.77 -1.11
N LEU A 176 -9.73 1.67 -1.41
CA LEU A 176 -9.40 2.10 -2.76
C LEU A 176 -7.92 1.84 -3.00
N GLU A 177 -7.60 1.12 -4.07
CA GLU A 177 -6.24 0.64 -4.34
C GLU A 177 -5.94 0.62 -5.85
N ASP A 178 -4.66 0.72 -6.20
CA ASP A 178 -4.21 0.45 -7.57
C ASP A 178 -4.19 -1.05 -7.86
N LEU A 179 -3.72 -1.82 -6.90
CA LEU A 179 -3.69 -3.28 -6.93
C LEU A 179 -4.08 -3.83 -5.55
N PRO A 180 -4.69 -5.02 -5.47
CA PRO A 180 -5.22 -5.57 -4.23
C PRO A 180 -4.09 -5.97 -3.27
N GLU A 181 -3.72 -5.08 -2.36
CA GLU A 181 -2.72 -5.29 -1.30
C GLU A 181 -3.33 -5.25 0.11
N LEU A 182 -4.44 -4.50 0.28
CA LEU A 182 -5.09 -4.38 1.58
C LEU A 182 -5.87 -5.64 1.95
N GLN A 183 -5.91 -5.90 3.24
CA GLN A 183 -6.60 -7.02 3.86
C GLN A 183 -7.42 -6.49 5.05
N CYS A 184 -8.72 -6.62 5.00
CA CYS A 184 -9.63 -6.15 6.03
C CYS A 184 -10.52 -7.31 6.50
N PRO A 185 -10.57 -7.63 7.81
CA PRO A 185 -11.39 -8.70 8.33
C PRO A 185 -12.84 -8.26 8.66
N ALA A 186 -13.24 -7.02 8.31
CA ALA A 186 -14.59 -6.55 8.55
C ALA A 186 -15.63 -7.32 7.72
N ASP A 187 -16.80 -7.54 8.26
CA ASP A 187 -17.93 -8.22 7.60
C ASP A 187 -18.44 -7.39 6.41
N ASP A 188 -18.67 -6.08 6.58
CA ASP A 188 -19.05 -5.17 5.50
C ASP A 188 -17.80 -4.47 4.93
N TYR A 189 -17.01 -5.23 4.17
CA TYR A 189 -15.82 -4.74 3.47
C TYR A 189 -15.97 -4.81 1.96
N SER A 190 -15.65 -3.70 1.28
CA SER A 190 -15.73 -3.61 -0.19
C SER A 190 -14.49 -2.96 -0.79
N PRO A 191 -13.54 -3.73 -1.36
CA PRO A 191 -12.41 -3.18 -2.08
C PRO A 191 -12.81 -2.70 -3.47
N MET A 192 -12.21 -1.58 -3.91
CA MET A 192 -12.33 -1.02 -5.26
C MET A 192 -10.92 -0.77 -5.82
N PHE A 193 -10.76 -0.97 -7.12
CA PHE A 193 -9.44 -0.90 -7.77
C PHE A 193 -9.44 0.06 -8.94
N THR A 194 -8.32 0.78 -9.14
CA THR A 194 -8.11 1.58 -10.34
C THR A 194 -7.97 0.68 -11.57
N MET A 195 -8.31 1.23 -12.71
CA MET A 195 -8.12 0.59 -14.01
C MET A 195 -7.29 1.50 -14.90
N GLN A 196 -6.10 1.04 -15.26
CA GLN A 196 -5.27 1.73 -16.23
C GLN A 196 -5.85 1.61 -17.64
N ASP A 197 -5.57 2.60 -18.50
CA ASP A 197 -5.94 2.53 -19.91
C ASP A 197 -5.23 1.34 -20.57
N THR A 198 -6.02 0.45 -21.16
CA THR A 198 -5.55 -0.73 -21.89
C THR A 198 -5.47 -0.49 -23.41
N GLY A 199 -5.38 0.79 -23.83
CA GLY A 199 -5.25 1.16 -25.24
C GLY A 199 -6.57 1.54 -25.92
N ASN A 200 -7.67 1.62 -25.17
CA ASN A 200 -8.99 2.06 -25.68
C ASN A 200 -9.35 3.49 -25.25
N GLY A 201 -8.41 4.24 -24.63
CA GLY A 201 -8.60 5.59 -24.16
C GLY A 201 -9.45 5.71 -22.89
N TYR A 202 -9.76 4.60 -22.21
CA TYR A 202 -10.57 4.59 -20.99
C TYR A 202 -9.75 4.15 -19.78
N SER A 203 -9.62 5.04 -18.80
CA SER A 203 -9.00 4.76 -17.50
C SER A 203 -9.97 5.06 -16.35
N TYR A 204 -9.78 4.40 -15.23
CA TYR A 204 -10.55 4.64 -14.00
C TYR A 204 -9.57 4.92 -12.87
N ASN A 205 -9.23 6.19 -12.70
CA ASN A 205 -8.23 6.65 -11.74
C ASN A 205 -8.78 6.73 -10.31
N MET A 206 -7.90 6.99 -9.35
CA MET A 206 -8.22 7.07 -7.92
C MET A 206 -9.25 8.17 -7.60
N THR A 207 -9.17 9.32 -8.25
CA THR A 207 -10.14 10.43 -8.09
C THR A 207 -11.56 9.98 -8.43
N ARG A 208 -11.71 9.24 -9.54
CA ARG A 208 -13.01 8.72 -9.97
C ARG A 208 -13.53 7.63 -9.04
N LEU A 209 -12.65 6.72 -8.57
CA LEU A 209 -13.00 5.72 -7.56
C LEU A 209 -13.52 6.36 -6.28
N LEU A 210 -12.85 7.41 -5.79
CA LEU A 210 -13.28 8.17 -4.61
C LEU A 210 -14.68 8.78 -4.81
N ALA A 211 -14.95 9.39 -5.97
CA ALA A 211 -16.26 9.95 -6.28
C ALA A 211 -17.37 8.90 -6.27
N ASP A 212 -17.11 7.70 -6.77
CA ASP A 212 -18.09 6.62 -6.76
C ASP A 212 -18.20 5.95 -5.38
N CYS A 213 -17.09 5.86 -4.64
CA CYS A 213 -17.07 5.37 -3.27
C CYS A 213 -18.03 6.20 -2.37
N MET A 214 -17.98 7.52 -2.44
CA MET A 214 -18.86 8.40 -1.65
C MET A 214 -20.35 8.16 -1.89
N ARG A 215 -20.74 7.62 -3.06
CA ARG A 215 -22.16 7.26 -3.37
C ARG A 215 -22.57 5.90 -2.82
N ARG A 216 -21.67 5.16 -2.20
CA ARG A 216 -21.91 3.82 -1.66
C ARG A 216 -22.12 3.80 -0.15
N SER A 217 -22.34 4.99 0.46
CA SER A 217 -22.56 5.17 1.90
C SER A 217 -21.49 4.50 2.77
N PRO A 218 -20.19 4.78 2.56
CA PRO A 218 -19.14 4.24 3.40
C PRO A 218 -19.16 4.90 4.78
N ASP A 219 -18.95 4.12 5.84
CA ASP A 219 -18.63 4.66 7.15
C ASP A 219 -17.16 5.06 7.24
N ARG A 220 -16.28 4.34 6.52
CA ARG A 220 -14.85 4.63 6.46
C ARG A 220 -14.31 4.42 5.05
N ILE A 221 -13.49 5.37 4.60
CA ILE A 221 -12.78 5.30 3.30
C ILE A 221 -11.30 5.12 3.59
N VAL A 222 -10.73 4.00 3.14
CA VAL A 222 -9.31 3.70 3.30
C VAL A 222 -8.64 3.65 1.94
N ILE A 223 -7.51 4.33 1.79
CA ILE A 223 -6.77 4.40 0.52
C ILE A 223 -5.42 3.72 0.70
N GLY A 224 -5.13 2.71 -0.10
CA GLY A 224 -3.89 1.96 -0.01
C GLY A 224 -2.66 2.86 -0.09
N GLU A 225 -2.64 3.74 -1.09
CA GLU A 225 -1.60 4.76 -1.24
C GLU A 225 -2.10 5.94 -2.08
N VAL A 226 -1.78 7.15 -1.66
CA VAL A 226 -2.03 8.38 -2.44
C VAL A 226 -0.73 8.82 -3.12
N ARG A 227 -0.77 8.97 -4.46
CA ARG A 227 0.41 9.24 -5.30
C ARG A 227 0.30 10.47 -6.18
N ASP A 228 -0.91 11.02 -6.35
CA ASP A 228 -1.25 12.07 -7.31
C ASP A 228 -2.32 13.02 -6.76
N GLY A 229 -2.94 13.82 -7.62
CA GLY A 229 -4.00 14.78 -7.32
C GLY A 229 -5.22 14.19 -6.59
N ALA A 230 -5.41 12.87 -6.57
CA ALA A 230 -6.46 12.21 -5.79
C ALA A 230 -6.39 12.56 -4.28
N ALA A 231 -5.22 13.02 -3.80
CA ALA A 231 -5.08 13.58 -2.47
C ALA A 231 -6.09 14.69 -2.18
N TYR A 232 -6.39 15.56 -3.14
CA TYR A 232 -7.38 16.62 -2.96
C TYR A 232 -8.79 16.08 -2.76
N THR A 233 -9.20 15.11 -3.58
CA THR A 233 -10.51 14.47 -3.46
C THR A 233 -10.64 13.69 -2.15
N MET A 234 -9.57 13.02 -1.69
CA MET A 234 -9.50 12.35 -0.39
C MET A 234 -9.71 13.33 0.77
N LEU A 235 -8.98 14.45 0.78
CA LEU A 235 -9.11 15.48 1.82
C LEU A 235 -10.55 16.02 1.89
N LYS A 236 -11.18 16.27 0.74
CA LYS A 236 -12.59 16.70 0.69
C LYS A 236 -13.51 15.64 1.27
N ALA A 237 -13.35 14.37 0.88
CA ALA A 237 -14.18 13.28 1.38
C ALA A 237 -14.07 13.13 2.92
N TRP A 238 -12.86 13.18 3.46
CA TRP A 238 -12.62 13.08 4.90
C TRP A 238 -13.17 14.29 5.68
N ASN A 239 -13.09 15.49 5.09
CA ASN A 239 -13.58 16.73 5.73
C ASN A 239 -15.11 16.90 5.60
N THR A 240 -15.79 16.17 4.71
CA THR A 240 -17.22 16.40 4.39
C THR A 240 -18.10 15.18 4.67
N GLY A 241 -17.98 14.57 5.86
CA GLY A 241 -18.92 13.56 6.32
C GLY A 241 -18.41 12.11 6.31
N HIS A 242 -17.16 11.85 5.92
CA HIS A 242 -16.57 10.51 5.92
C HIS A 242 -15.31 10.44 6.81
N PRO A 243 -15.41 10.79 8.13
CA PRO A 243 -14.26 10.76 9.04
C PRO A 243 -13.86 9.31 9.40
N GLY A 244 -12.63 9.15 9.88
CA GLY A 244 -12.10 7.86 10.33
C GLY A 244 -11.50 7.04 9.21
N GLY A 245 -11.07 7.70 8.15
CA GLY A 245 -10.30 7.10 7.07
C GLY A 245 -8.85 6.85 7.44
N ALA A 246 -8.16 6.09 6.58
CA ALA A 246 -6.72 5.91 6.69
C ALA A 246 -6.10 5.84 5.29
N CYS A 247 -4.88 6.33 5.14
CA CYS A 247 -4.13 6.16 3.89
C CYS A 247 -2.62 6.11 4.12
N THR A 248 -1.87 5.67 3.11
CA THR A 248 -0.42 5.77 3.12
C THR A 248 0.08 6.80 2.12
N VAL A 249 1.23 7.39 2.43
CA VAL A 249 1.96 8.26 1.51
C VAL A 249 3.48 8.08 1.69
N HIS A 250 4.24 8.26 0.63
CA HIS A 250 5.70 8.29 0.70
C HIS A 250 6.18 9.65 1.23
N ALA A 251 6.77 9.63 2.45
CA ALA A 251 7.46 10.76 3.06
C ALA A 251 8.52 10.26 4.05
N ASN A 252 9.46 11.15 4.43
CA ASN A 252 10.58 10.77 5.29
C ASN A 252 10.21 10.72 6.78
N ASP A 253 9.27 11.57 7.20
CA ASP A 253 8.83 11.70 8.59
C ASP A 253 7.36 12.19 8.65
N ALA A 254 6.79 12.22 9.85
CA ALA A 254 5.38 12.58 10.06
C ALA A 254 5.05 14.01 9.59
N VAL A 255 5.93 14.98 9.82
CA VAL A 255 5.68 16.38 9.43
C VAL A 255 5.81 16.57 7.92
N SER A 256 6.82 15.96 7.31
CA SER A 256 6.99 16.00 5.83
C SER A 256 5.85 15.29 5.10
N GLY A 257 5.13 14.37 5.78
CA GLY A 257 3.91 13.76 5.27
C GLY A 257 2.83 14.79 4.91
N LEU A 258 2.60 15.79 5.76
CA LEU A 258 1.64 16.86 5.49
C LEU A 258 2.05 17.71 4.28
N ALA A 259 3.34 18.03 4.16
CA ALA A 259 3.88 18.74 3.00
C ALA A 259 3.76 17.91 1.72
N ARG A 260 3.96 16.59 1.81
CA ARG A 260 3.80 15.69 0.66
C ARG A 260 2.35 15.61 0.21
N ILE A 261 1.39 15.48 1.12
CA ILE A 261 -0.05 15.51 0.80
C ILE A 261 -0.41 16.83 0.10
N LYS A 262 0.11 17.97 0.58
CA LYS A 262 -0.10 19.25 -0.08
C LYS A 262 0.42 19.24 -1.53
N SER A 263 1.66 18.77 -1.74
CA SER A 263 2.25 18.69 -3.07
C SER A 263 1.42 17.83 -4.03
N LEU A 264 0.96 16.67 -3.56
CA LEU A 264 0.10 15.78 -4.35
C LEU A 264 -1.26 16.42 -4.65
N ALA A 265 -1.91 17.02 -3.64
CA ALA A 265 -3.20 17.68 -3.83
C ALA A 265 -3.14 18.83 -4.84
N GLN A 266 -1.98 19.51 -4.96
CA GLN A 266 -1.76 20.57 -5.95
C GLN A 266 -1.70 20.06 -7.41
N GLU A 267 -1.54 18.75 -7.62
CA GLU A 267 -1.57 18.14 -8.95
C GLU A 267 -3.02 18.05 -9.51
N ASP A 268 -4.05 18.20 -8.64
CA ASP A 268 -5.44 18.25 -9.07
C ASP A 268 -5.75 19.64 -9.69
N PRO A 269 -6.27 19.71 -10.93
CA PRO A 269 -6.59 20.98 -11.58
C PRO A 269 -7.61 21.85 -10.83
N ASP A 270 -8.47 21.22 -10.03
CA ASP A 270 -9.51 21.87 -9.24
C ASP A 270 -9.08 22.18 -7.81
N ALA A 271 -7.78 22.01 -7.50
CA ALA A 271 -7.26 22.20 -6.16
C ALA A 271 -7.42 23.67 -5.69
N SER A 272 -7.99 23.83 -4.50
CA SER A 272 -8.16 25.14 -3.86
C SER A 272 -6.81 25.75 -3.46
N ASN A 273 -6.77 27.08 -3.37
CA ASN A 273 -5.59 27.78 -2.84
C ASN A 273 -5.38 27.56 -1.33
N ASP A 274 -6.44 27.14 -0.60
CA ASP A 274 -6.45 26.98 0.85
C ASP A 274 -6.15 25.53 1.29
N LEU A 275 -5.29 24.84 0.53
CA LEU A 275 -4.94 23.43 0.80
C LEU A 275 -4.38 23.20 2.20
N LYS A 276 -3.63 24.14 2.76
CA LYS A 276 -3.04 23.98 4.08
C LYS A 276 -4.11 23.91 5.16
N GLU A 277 -5.12 24.75 5.07
CA GLU A 277 -6.25 24.72 5.97
C GLU A 277 -7.05 23.43 5.84
N LEU A 278 -7.38 23.04 4.60
CA LEU A 278 -8.08 21.78 4.32
C LEU A 278 -7.31 20.56 4.89
N ILE A 279 -6.00 20.52 4.76
CA ILE A 279 -5.15 19.45 5.33
C ILE A 279 -5.23 19.45 6.85
N GLY A 280 -5.12 20.63 7.50
CA GLY A 280 -5.21 20.76 8.96
C GLY A 280 -6.58 20.40 9.53
N GLN A 281 -7.65 20.43 8.71
CA GLN A 281 -9.01 20.03 9.09
C GLN A 281 -9.29 18.56 8.78
N ALA A 282 -8.66 17.98 7.75
CA ALA A 282 -8.96 16.65 7.26
C ALA A 282 -8.04 15.55 7.80
N ILE A 283 -6.82 15.88 8.24
CA ILE A 283 -5.86 14.90 8.77
C ILE A 283 -5.70 15.13 10.27
N ASP A 284 -6.09 14.14 11.07
CA ASP A 284 -6.02 14.22 12.52
C ASP A 284 -4.73 13.63 13.09
N VAL A 285 -4.27 12.50 12.53
CA VAL A 285 -3.12 11.74 13.04
C VAL A 285 -2.17 11.44 11.91
N VAL A 286 -0.89 11.72 12.12
CA VAL A 286 0.18 11.28 11.21
C VAL A 286 1.17 10.43 11.99
N LEU A 287 1.49 9.26 11.46
CA LEU A 287 2.52 8.39 12.03
C LEU A 287 3.59 8.06 11.00
N SER A 288 4.84 8.00 11.44
CA SER A 288 5.97 7.60 10.60
C SER A 288 6.46 6.20 10.94
N ILE A 289 6.74 5.41 9.89
CA ILE A 289 7.34 4.09 10.00
C ILE A 289 8.70 4.07 9.30
N VAL A 290 9.72 3.61 10.01
CA VAL A 290 11.11 3.61 9.57
C VAL A 290 11.73 2.21 9.66
N HIS A 291 12.83 1.99 8.95
CA HIS A 291 13.72 0.86 9.21
C HIS A 291 14.49 1.11 10.51
N ALA A 292 14.55 0.11 11.38
CA ALA A 292 15.25 0.19 12.64
C ALA A 292 15.74 -1.19 13.08
N THR A 293 16.80 -1.21 13.89
CA THR A 293 17.19 -2.41 14.61
C THR A 293 16.28 -2.55 15.84
N LEU A 294 15.52 -3.62 15.91
CA LEU A 294 14.57 -3.88 16.99
C LEU A 294 15.31 -4.32 18.29
N ALA A 295 14.60 -4.38 19.41
CA ALA A 295 15.13 -4.73 20.70
C ALA A 295 15.79 -6.13 20.73
N ASN A 296 15.38 -7.04 19.86
CA ASN A 296 15.97 -8.37 19.67
C ASN A 296 17.25 -8.38 18.82
N GLY A 297 17.73 -7.19 18.39
CA GLY A 297 18.93 -7.03 17.56
C GLY A 297 18.73 -7.32 16.06
N LEU A 298 17.53 -7.64 15.63
CA LEU A 298 17.21 -7.87 14.22
C LEU A 298 16.84 -6.59 13.50
N GLU A 299 17.24 -6.51 12.23
CA GLU A 299 16.77 -5.45 11.35
C GLU A 299 15.26 -5.61 11.09
N GLY A 300 14.51 -4.56 11.42
CA GLY A 300 13.06 -4.56 11.32
C GLY A 300 12.52 -3.20 10.94
N ARG A 301 11.31 -2.92 11.40
CA ARG A 301 10.61 -1.67 11.17
C ARG A 301 9.98 -1.22 12.47
N LYS A 302 9.99 0.07 12.73
CA LYS A 302 9.44 0.65 13.95
C LYS A 302 8.58 1.87 13.61
N ILE A 303 7.50 2.07 14.37
CA ILE A 303 6.80 3.33 14.41
C ILE A 303 7.70 4.30 15.18
N ASP A 304 8.18 5.31 14.45
CA ASP A 304 9.17 6.26 14.95
C ASP A 304 8.50 7.41 15.70
N LYS A 305 7.43 7.94 15.11
CA LYS A 305 6.73 9.10 15.66
C LYS A 305 5.25 9.07 15.33
N VAL A 306 4.42 9.50 16.28
CA VAL A 306 2.99 9.76 16.09
C VAL A 306 2.72 11.21 16.49
N ILE A 307 2.08 11.97 15.61
CA ILE A 307 1.65 13.34 15.89
C ILE A 307 0.13 13.44 15.70
N GLU A 308 -0.50 14.23 16.54
CA GLU A 308 -1.88 14.68 16.40
C GLU A 308 -1.88 16.10 15.85
N VAL A 309 -2.50 16.28 14.68
CA VAL A 309 -2.65 17.57 14.02
C VAL A 309 -3.84 18.28 14.64
N GLU A 310 -3.60 19.45 15.23
CA GLU A 310 -4.66 20.25 15.86
C GLU A 310 -5.31 21.22 14.86
N ARG A 311 -4.50 21.91 14.08
CA ARG A 311 -4.94 22.85 13.07
C ARG A 311 -3.78 23.36 12.19
N TYR A 312 -4.13 24.04 11.14
CA TYR A 312 -3.21 24.96 10.45
C TYR A 312 -3.34 26.37 11.04
N ASP A 313 -2.22 27.02 11.32
CA ASP A 313 -2.17 28.42 11.74
C ASP A 313 -1.69 29.30 10.59
N SER A 314 -2.62 30.06 10.01
CA SER A 314 -2.36 30.92 8.85
C SER A 314 -1.46 32.12 9.18
N VAL A 315 -1.35 32.52 10.46
CA VAL A 315 -0.48 33.63 10.89
C VAL A 315 0.98 33.23 10.90
N SER A 316 1.29 32.06 11.46
CA SER A 316 2.66 31.51 11.49
C SER A 316 3.01 30.69 10.24
N ASP A 317 2.04 30.43 9.37
CA ASP A 317 2.14 29.54 8.19
C ASP A 317 2.61 28.12 8.54
N LYS A 318 2.14 27.58 9.67
CA LYS A 318 2.55 26.26 10.19
C LYS A 318 1.37 25.40 10.62
N TYR A 319 1.53 24.07 10.54
CA TYR A 319 0.66 23.15 11.25
C TYR A 319 1.02 23.14 12.73
N ILE A 320 0.00 23.28 13.57
CA ILE A 320 0.10 23.07 15.02
C ILE A 320 -0.25 21.62 15.27
N PHE A 321 0.64 20.91 15.91
CA PHE A 321 0.47 19.50 16.24
C PHE A 321 1.08 19.18 17.61
N ARG A 322 0.56 18.15 18.25
CA ARG A 322 1.11 17.56 19.46
C ARG A 322 1.79 16.24 19.10
N GLU A 323 3.02 16.06 19.55
CA GLU A 323 3.69 14.76 19.49
C GLU A 323 3.16 13.89 20.64
N ILE A 324 2.73 12.66 20.31
CA ILE A 324 2.24 11.71 21.31
C ILE A 324 3.43 11.11 22.06
N LYS A 325 3.37 11.12 23.38
CA LYS A 325 4.42 10.63 24.28
C LYS A 325 3.84 9.78 25.39
N GLU A 326 4.67 8.97 26.04
CA GLU A 326 4.30 8.09 27.15
C GLU A 326 3.63 8.85 28.31
N GLU A 327 4.04 10.10 28.54
CA GLU A 327 3.50 10.97 29.61
C GLU A 327 2.04 11.42 29.34
N ASP A 328 1.52 11.21 28.13
CA ASP A 328 0.15 11.60 27.73
C ASP A 328 -0.92 10.57 28.17
N GLU A 329 -0.56 9.50 28.87
CA GLU A 329 -1.48 8.44 29.33
C GLU A 329 -2.22 8.75 30.66
N CYS A 330 -2.16 9.95 31.19
CA CYS A 330 -2.86 10.33 32.42
C CYS A 330 -4.27 10.88 32.18
#